data_d7576fd60ed4df56fb9675818476b0a1
#
_entry.id   d7576fd60ed4df56fb9675818476b0a1
#
_cell.length_a   1.000
_cell.length_b   1.000
_cell.length_c   1.000
_cell.angle_alpha   90.00
_cell.angle_beta   90.00
_cell.angle_gamma   90.00
#
_symmetry.space_group_name_H-M   'P 1'
#
loop_
_entity.id
_entity.type
_entity.pdbx_description
1 polymer ?
#
loop_
_entity_poly.entity_id
_entity_poly.type
_entity_poly.pdbx_seq_one_letter_code
_entity_poly.pdbx_strand_id
1 'polypeptide(L)'
;MKPFNDISSVITELQNALACATRIFDLLEEEPESPDPSGTLVDVKGAVDIQNVSFRYEADKPLIKNFNLHTEPGRRIAIVGPTGCGKTTVINLLMRFYDVNSGSIKVDGTDIRDITRGSLRTNYGMVLQETWLRSGTIRDNICMGKPDAT
;
A
#
# COMPACT_ATOMS: atom_id res chain seq x y z
N MET A 1 10.58 -42.17 34.86
CA MET A 1 10.42 -41.60 33.49
C MET A 1 9.87 -40.16 33.47
N LYS A 2 9.21 -39.62 34.51
CA LYS A 2 8.75 -38.22 34.58
C LYS A 2 9.83 -37.16 34.28
N PRO A 3 11.03 -37.20 34.90
CA PRO A 3 12.01 -36.13 34.68
C PRO A 3 12.50 -36.01 33.24
N PHE A 4 12.54 -37.10 32.50
CA PHE A 4 12.99 -37.09 31.11
C PHE A 4 11.97 -36.44 30.17
N ASN A 5 10.70 -36.67 30.43
CA ASN A 5 9.61 -36.01 29.68
C ASN A 5 9.55 -34.51 29.97
N ASP A 6 9.80 -34.13 31.21
CA ASP A 6 9.81 -32.71 31.62
C ASP A 6 10.98 -31.96 30.93
N ILE A 7 12.16 -32.56 30.82
CA ILE A 7 13.29 -32.00 30.08
C ILE A 7 12.97 -31.86 28.57
N SER A 8 12.38 -32.90 27.97
CA SER A 8 11.99 -32.85 26.56
C SER A 8 10.95 -31.75 26.28
N SER A 9 9.98 -31.56 27.19
CA SER A 9 8.99 -30.48 27.09
C SER A 9 9.67 -29.10 27.13
N VAL A 10 10.55 -28.87 28.07
CA VAL A 10 11.29 -27.59 28.20
C VAL A 10 12.15 -27.30 26.97
N ILE A 11 12.80 -28.31 26.40
CA ILE A 11 13.58 -28.15 25.16
C ILE A 11 12.66 -27.74 24.00
N THR A 12 11.50 -28.38 23.87
CA THR A 12 10.53 -28.04 22.81
C THR A 12 9.99 -26.62 22.98
N GLU A 13 9.65 -26.23 24.22
CA GLU A 13 9.23 -24.85 24.51
C GLU A 13 10.31 -23.82 24.19
N LEU A 14 11.58 -24.11 24.52
CA LEU A 14 12.70 -23.27 24.19
C LEU A 14 12.88 -23.12 22.66
N GLN A 15 12.78 -24.23 21.91
CA GLN A 15 12.86 -24.19 20.45
C GLN A 15 11.73 -23.37 19.84
N ASN A 16 10.51 -23.50 20.34
CA ASN A 16 9.37 -22.69 19.89
C ASN A 16 9.59 -21.20 20.22
N ALA A 17 10.06 -20.88 21.41
CA ALA A 17 10.38 -19.51 21.81
C ALA A 17 11.47 -18.90 20.93
N LEU A 18 12.53 -19.64 20.61
CA LEU A 18 13.58 -19.20 19.70
C LEU A 18 13.05 -18.96 18.28
N ALA A 19 12.23 -19.87 17.76
CA ALA A 19 11.62 -19.70 16.45
C ALA A 19 10.70 -18.46 16.38
N CYS A 20 9.95 -18.18 17.44
CA CYS A 20 9.16 -16.96 17.55
C CYS A 20 10.04 -15.71 17.63
N ALA A 21 11.11 -15.75 18.43
CA ALA A 21 12.06 -14.64 18.55
C ALA A 21 12.72 -14.32 17.19
N THR A 22 13.17 -15.35 16.47
CA THR A 22 13.74 -15.16 15.11
C THR A 22 12.79 -14.40 14.20
N ARG A 23 11.52 -14.82 14.13
CA ARG A 23 10.53 -14.12 13.29
C ARG A 23 10.30 -12.66 13.68
N ILE A 24 10.39 -12.36 14.97
CA ILE A 24 10.28 -10.97 15.46
C ILE A 24 11.51 -10.17 15.05
N PHE A 25 12.70 -10.73 15.20
CA PHE A 25 13.93 -10.06 14.79
C PHE A 25 14.02 -9.89 13.28
N ASP A 26 13.63 -10.90 12.49
CA ASP A 26 13.56 -10.79 11.04
C ASP A 26 12.68 -9.59 10.62
N LEU A 27 11.53 -9.38 11.29
CA LEU A 27 10.67 -8.23 11.03
C LEU A 27 11.28 -6.89 11.47
N LEU A 28 12.00 -6.88 12.59
CA LEU A 28 12.66 -5.66 13.10
C LEU A 28 13.89 -5.25 12.29
N GLU A 29 14.52 -6.22 11.63
CA GLU A 29 15.70 -6.02 10.77
C GLU A 29 15.34 -5.74 9.31
N GLU A 30 14.02 -5.84 8.94
CA GLU A 30 13.56 -5.46 7.62
C GLU A 30 13.96 -4.01 7.31
N GLU A 31 14.39 -3.78 6.08
CA GLU A 31 14.80 -2.47 5.62
C GLU A 31 13.63 -1.47 5.71
N PRO A 32 13.79 -0.35 6.42
CA PRO A 32 12.72 0.62 6.57
C PRO A 32 12.34 1.25 5.23
N GLU A 33 11.08 1.61 5.10
CA GLU A 33 10.58 2.34 3.94
C GLU A 33 11.40 3.61 3.71
N SER A 34 11.63 3.98 2.42
CA SER A 34 12.37 5.20 2.07
C SER A 34 11.77 6.42 2.78
N PRO A 35 12.60 7.33 3.32
CA PRO A 35 12.08 8.51 4.04
C PRO A 35 11.19 9.36 3.13
N ASP A 36 10.15 9.95 3.72
CA ASP A 36 9.27 10.87 3.00
C ASP A 36 10.02 12.16 2.67
N PRO A 37 9.86 12.69 1.46
CA PRO A 37 10.30 14.04 1.11
C PRO A 37 9.48 15.09 1.87
N SER A 38 9.85 16.37 1.75
CA SER A 38 9.17 17.47 2.44
C SER A 38 8.00 18.09 1.65
N GLY A 39 7.77 17.66 0.40
CA GLY A 39 6.74 18.21 -0.46
C GLY A 39 5.33 17.90 0.02
N THR A 40 4.40 18.80 -0.22
CA THR A 40 2.98 18.65 0.05
C THR A 40 2.15 19.06 -1.15
N LEU A 41 0.98 18.43 -1.33
CA LEU A 41 -0.01 18.85 -2.32
C LEU A 41 -0.96 19.88 -1.69
N VAL A 42 -1.18 20.98 -2.41
CA VAL A 42 -2.12 22.03 -2.00
C VAL A 42 -3.08 22.29 -3.16
N ASP A 43 -4.36 22.49 -2.85
CA ASP A 43 -5.42 22.80 -3.83
C ASP A 43 -5.50 21.84 -5.01
N VAL A 44 -5.49 20.54 -4.70
CA VAL A 44 -5.46 19.44 -5.68
C VAL A 44 -6.70 19.47 -6.57
N LYS A 45 -6.48 19.58 -7.89
CA LYS A 45 -7.53 19.54 -8.92
C LYS A 45 -7.82 18.11 -9.40
N GLY A 46 -6.82 17.24 -9.31
CA GLY A 46 -6.93 15.82 -9.62
C GLY A 46 -6.56 15.45 -11.07
N ALA A 47 -5.71 16.23 -11.73
CA ALA A 47 -5.05 15.78 -12.95
C ALA A 47 -4.02 14.69 -12.60
N VAL A 48 -4.01 13.59 -13.34
CA VAL A 48 -3.05 12.50 -13.14
C VAL A 48 -2.32 12.18 -14.44
N ASP A 49 -0.99 12.17 -14.36
CA ASP A 49 -0.10 11.79 -15.46
C ASP A 49 0.77 10.61 -15.07
N ILE A 50 0.64 9.51 -15.78
CA ILE A 50 1.49 8.33 -15.69
C ILE A 50 2.33 8.29 -16.96
N GLN A 51 3.65 8.36 -16.83
CA GLN A 51 4.57 8.45 -17.96
C GLN A 51 5.60 7.33 -17.93
N ASN A 52 5.54 6.45 -18.94
CA ASN A 52 6.48 5.33 -19.16
C ASN A 52 6.70 4.47 -17.92
N VAL A 53 5.67 4.27 -17.10
CA VAL A 53 5.76 3.53 -15.87
C VAL A 53 5.96 2.04 -16.15
N SER A 54 7.03 1.49 -15.56
CA SER A 54 7.23 0.05 -15.48
C SER A 54 7.34 -0.36 -14.02
N PHE A 55 6.75 -1.51 -13.71
CA PHE A 55 6.73 -2.04 -12.35
C PHE A 55 6.74 -3.56 -12.30
N ARG A 56 7.39 -4.10 -11.29
CA ARG A 56 7.45 -5.52 -10.94
C ARG A 56 7.57 -5.68 -9.43
N TYR A 57 6.91 -6.67 -8.88
CA TYR A 57 7.10 -7.07 -7.48
C TYR A 57 8.37 -7.90 -7.29
N GLU A 58 8.65 -8.79 -8.24
CA GLU A 58 9.81 -9.68 -8.27
C GLU A 58 10.71 -9.30 -9.45
N ALA A 59 12.02 -9.40 -9.27
CA ALA A 59 12.99 -8.91 -10.25
C ALA A 59 12.86 -9.55 -11.64
N ASP A 60 12.42 -10.81 -11.70
CA ASP A 60 12.29 -11.64 -12.90
C ASP A 60 10.88 -11.64 -13.52
N LYS A 61 9.88 -11.04 -12.83
CA LYS A 61 8.48 -11.04 -13.28
C LYS A 61 7.93 -9.62 -13.54
N PRO A 62 8.22 -9.04 -14.72
CA PRO A 62 7.67 -7.74 -15.06
C PRO A 62 6.14 -7.81 -15.19
N LEU A 63 5.44 -6.92 -14.46
CA LEU A 63 3.97 -6.87 -14.44
C LEU A 63 3.42 -5.73 -15.28
N ILE A 64 3.98 -4.54 -15.15
CA ILE A 64 3.61 -3.35 -15.91
C ILE A 64 4.81 -2.92 -16.74
N LYS A 65 4.60 -2.60 -18.02
CA LYS A 65 5.65 -2.17 -18.94
C LYS A 65 5.21 -0.94 -19.72
N ASN A 66 5.98 0.14 -19.61
CA ASN A 66 5.80 1.38 -20.37
C ASN A 66 4.34 1.89 -20.34
N PHE A 67 3.68 1.81 -19.18
CA PHE A 67 2.30 2.25 -19.04
C PHE A 67 2.22 3.77 -19.06
N ASN A 68 1.32 4.28 -19.88
CA ASN A 68 1.05 5.70 -20.03
C ASN A 68 -0.43 5.97 -19.85
N LEU A 69 -0.77 6.98 -19.06
CA LEU A 69 -2.13 7.44 -18.85
C LEU A 69 -2.11 8.93 -18.53
N HIS A 70 -2.94 9.69 -19.22
CA HIS A 70 -3.22 11.07 -18.87
C HIS A 70 -4.70 11.24 -18.53
N THR A 71 -4.98 11.92 -17.43
CA THR A 71 -6.35 12.18 -16.96
C THR A 71 -6.49 13.62 -16.52
N GLU A 72 -7.48 14.29 -17.11
CA GLU A 72 -7.89 15.61 -16.65
C GLU A 72 -8.75 15.53 -15.37
N PRO A 73 -8.82 16.62 -14.59
CA PRO A 73 -9.70 16.71 -13.42
C PRO A 73 -11.14 16.32 -13.71
N GLY A 74 -11.80 15.62 -12.79
CA GLY A 74 -13.21 15.25 -12.89
C GLY A 74 -13.54 14.15 -13.90
N ARG A 75 -12.56 13.57 -14.58
CA ARG A 75 -12.79 12.46 -15.52
C ARG A 75 -12.92 11.13 -14.80
N ARG A 76 -13.73 10.25 -15.37
CA ARG A 76 -13.86 8.86 -14.94
C ARG A 76 -13.09 7.97 -15.90
N ILE A 77 -12.24 7.11 -15.36
CA ILE A 77 -11.44 6.14 -16.12
C ILE A 77 -11.78 4.74 -15.64
N ALA A 78 -11.99 3.83 -16.60
CA ALA A 78 -12.11 2.40 -16.32
C ALA A 78 -10.83 1.69 -16.75
N ILE A 79 -10.20 0.98 -15.80
CA ILE A 79 -9.06 0.10 -16.08
C ILE A 79 -9.61 -1.32 -16.23
N VAL A 80 -9.56 -1.84 -17.46
CA VAL A 80 -10.10 -3.16 -17.79
C VAL A 80 -9.00 -4.12 -18.21
N GLY A 81 -9.23 -5.41 -17.98
CA GLY A 81 -8.26 -6.45 -18.35
C GLY A 81 -8.50 -7.76 -17.57
N PRO A 82 -7.86 -8.87 -17.96
CA PRO A 82 -7.99 -10.15 -17.30
C PRO A 82 -7.47 -10.11 -15.86
N THR A 83 -7.80 -11.14 -15.08
CA THR A 83 -7.26 -11.30 -13.72
C THR A 83 -5.74 -11.40 -13.77
N GLY A 84 -5.05 -10.73 -12.84
CA GLY A 84 -3.58 -10.73 -12.77
C GLY A 84 -2.86 -9.76 -13.71
N CYS A 85 -3.56 -8.99 -14.56
CA CYS A 85 -2.90 -8.03 -15.47
C CYS A 85 -2.41 -6.73 -14.82
N GLY A 86 -2.51 -6.59 -13.49
CA GLY A 86 -1.96 -5.42 -12.78
C GLY A 86 -2.95 -4.28 -12.50
N LYS A 87 -4.28 -4.47 -12.65
CA LYS A 87 -5.27 -3.40 -12.37
C LYS A 87 -5.14 -2.83 -10.96
N THR A 88 -5.15 -3.69 -9.96
CA THR A 88 -4.96 -3.29 -8.55
C THR A 88 -3.57 -2.71 -8.30
N THR A 89 -2.57 -3.20 -9.01
CA THR A 89 -1.20 -2.67 -8.91
C THR A 89 -1.12 -1.22 -9.36
N VAL A 90 -1.83 -0.82 -10.42
CA VAL A 90 -1.89 0.59 -10.83
C VAL A 90 -2.46 1.47 -9.71
N ILE A 91 -3.51 1.01 -9.02
CA ILE A 91 -4.08 1.73 -7.87
C ILE A 91 -3.06 1.82 -6.73
N ASN A 92 -2.37 0.73 -6.43
CA ASN A 92 -1.34 0.70 -5.39
C ASN A 92 -0.17 1.66 -5.70
N LEU A 93 0.21 1.78 -6.97
CA LEU A 93 1.24 2.73 -7.41
C LEU A 93 0.75 4.18 -7.30
N LEU A 94 -0.51 4.47 -7.63
CA LEU A 94 -1.11 5.80 -7.45
C LEU A 94 -1.14 6.24 -5.98
N MET A 95 -1.42 5.29 -5.07
CA MET A 95 -1.39 5.52 -3.61
C MET A 95 0.03 5.50 -3.03
N ARG A 96 1.04 5.24 -3.87
CA ARG A 96 2.43 5.07 -3.46
C ARG A 96 2.60 4.07 -2.32
N PHE A 97 1.93 2.89 -2.44
CA PHE A 97 2.25 1.72 -1.61
C PHE A 97 3.54 1.04 -2.10
N TYR A 98 3.92 1.29 -3.34
CA TYR A 98 5.18 0.89 -3.96
C TYR A 98 5.68 2.02 -4.83
N ASP A 99 6.98 2.23 -4.88
CA ASP A 99 7.61 3.12 -5.85
C ASP A 99 7.80 2.42 -7.19
N VAL A 100 7.67 3.15 -8.28
CA VAL A 100 7.83 2.60 -9.64
C VAL A 100 9.31 2.27 -9.93
N ASN A 101 9.55 1.20 -10.69
CA ASN A 101 10.92 0.85 -11.09
C ASN A 101 11.46 1.80 -12.16
N SER A 102 10.60 2.33 -13.03
CA SER A 102 10.95 3.36 -14.01
C SER A 102 9.72 4.19 -14.39
N GLY A 103 9.95 5.36 -14.97
CA GLY A 103 8.92 6.30 -15.31
C GLY A 103 8.55 7.22 -14.14
N SER A 104 7.42 7.91 -14.27
CA SER A 104 6.92 8.83 -13.26
C SER A 104 5.40 8.83 -13.17
N ILE A 105 4.89 9.09 -11.97
CA ILE A 105 3.47 9.34 -11.71
C ILE A 105 3.37 10.73 -11.12
N LYS A 106 2.56 11.60 -11.72
CA LYS A 106 2.36 12.97 -11.28
C LYS A 106 0.92 13.25 -10.96
N VAL A 107 0.70 14.02 -9.91
CA VAL A 107 -0.62 14.59 -9.55
C VAL A 107 -0.51 16.09 -9.65
N ASP A 108 -1.36 16.69 -10.49
CA ASP A 108 -1.33 18.13 -10.81
C ASP A 108 0.08 18.64 -11.18
N GLY A 109 0.82 17.83 -11.94
CA GLY A 109 2.16 18.14 -12.42
C GLY A 109 3.29 17.82 -11.44
N THR A 110 3.02 17.50 -10.18
CA THR A 110 4.01 17.15 -9.16
C THR A 110 4.22 15.64 -9.08
N ASP A 111 5.46 15.18 -9.15
CA ASP A 111 5.78 13.75 -9.01
C ASP A 111 5.42 13.28 -7.59
N ILE A 112 4.74 12.15 -7.49
CA ILE A 112 4.31 11.60 -6.19
C ILE A 112 5.48 11.22 -5.29
N ARG A 113 6.69 11.06 -5.85
CA ARG A 113 7.91 10.78 -5.09
C ARG A 113 8.48 12.02 -4.39
N ASP A 114 8.09 13.23 -4.83
CA ASP A 114 8.52 14.49 -4.23
C ASP A 114 7.57 14.97 -3.13
N ILE A 115 6.51 14.19 -2.84
CA ILE A 115 5.44 14.54 -1.92
C ILE A 115 5.43 13.55 -0.76
N THR A 116 5.11 13.99 0.47
CA THR A 116 4.92 13.08 1.59
C THR A 116 3.76 12.12 1.29
N ARG A 117 3.90 10.85 1.68
CA ARG A 117 2.83 9.83 1.51
C ARG A 117 1.53 10.26 2.19
N GLY A 118 1.64 10.90 3.35
CA GLY A 118 0.49 11.45 4.07
C GLY A 118 -0.27 12.48 3.25
N SER A 119 0.43 13.50 2.69
CA SER A 119 -0.19 14.53 1.84
C SER A 119 -0.78 13.96 0.56
N LEU A 120 -0.13 12.98 -0.05
CA LEU A 120 -0.67 12.29 -1.23
C LEU A 120 -1.97 11.56 -0.91
N ARG A 121 -1.95 10.69 0.10
CA ARG A 121 -3.05 9.78 0.44
C ARG A 121 -4.29 10.49 0.96
N THR A 122 -4.16 11.65 1.61
CA THR A 122 -5.32 12.46 2.04
C THR A 122 -6.17 12.97 0.88
N ASN A 123 -5.63 13.00 -0.34
CA ASN A 123 -6.35 13.41 -1.54
C ASN A 123 -7.03 12.24 -2.28
N TYR A 124 -6.89 11.01 -1.79
CA TYR A 124 -7.52 9.83 -2.38
C TYR A 124 -8.59 9.24 -1.47
N GLY A 125 -9.72 8.87 -2.07
CA GLY A 125 -10.71 7.99 -1.45
C GLY A 125 -10.63 6.61 -2.08
N MET A 126 -10.24 5.59 -1.31
CA MET A 126 -10.12 4.22 -1.80
C MET A 126 -11.32 3.39 -1.37
N VAL A 127 -12.00 2.76 -2.34
CA VAL A 127 -13.04 1.76 -2.07
C VAL A 127 -12.47 0.39 -2.36
N LEU A 128 -12.33 -0.42 -1.32
CA LEU A 128 -11.82 -1.79 -1.43
C LEU A 128 -12.88 -2.75 -1.96
N GLN A 129 -12.46 -3.86 -2.53
CA GLN A 129 -13.35 -4.91 -3.00
C GLN A 129 -14.04 -5.61 -1.82
N GLU A 130 -13.35 -5.79 -0.71
CA GLU A 130 -13.91 -6.29 0.53
C GLU A 130 -14.27 -5.12 1.42
N THR A 131 -15.56 -4.96 1.70
CA THR A 131 -16.08 -3.94 2.62
C THR A 131 -16.24 -4.55 4.00
N TRP A 132 -15.75 -3.83 5.01
CA TRP A 132 -15.92 -4.21 6.39
C TRP A 132 -16.90 -3.26 7.07
N LEU A 133 -17.86 -3.84 7.81
CA LEU A 133 -18.83 -3.07 8.58
C LEU A 133 -18.59 -3.31 10.07
N ARG A 134 -18.46 -2.24 10.81
CA ARG A 134 -18.39 -2.26 12.26
C ARG A 134 -19.79 -2.42 12.86
N SER A 135 -19.92 -3.17 13.94
CA SER A 135 -21.14 -3.19 14.74
C SER A 135 -21.48 -1.78 15.26
N GLY A 136 -22.68 -1.30 14.97
CA GLY A 136 -23.12 0.05 15.27
C GLY A 136 -24.18 0.54 14.29
N THR A 137 -24.42 1.84 14.25
CA THR A 137 -25.36 2.45 13.32
C THR A 137 -24.75 2.63 11.91
N ILE A 138 -25.60 2.81 10.90
CA ILE A 138 -25.17 3.18 9.55
C ILE A 138 -24.37 4.49 9.60
N ARG A 139 -24.81 5.46 10.39
CA ARG A 139 -24.12 6.74 10.58
C ARG A 139 -22.70 6.53 11.09
N ASP A 140 -22.52 5.71 12.13
CA ASP A 140 -21.20 5.45 12.72
C ASP A 140 -20.23 4.83 11.70
N ASN A 141 -20.75 3.96 10.82
CA ASN A 141 -19.96 3.36 9.75
C ASN A 141 -19.56 4.37 8.66
N ILE A 142 -20.45 5.31 8.31
CA ILE A 142 -20.16 6.35 7.31
C ILE A 142 -19.19 7.39 7.88
N CYS A 143 -19.39 7.80 9.14
CA CYS A 143 -18.58 8.85 9.77
C CYS A 143 -17.26 8.34 10.37
N MET A 144 -16.87 7.06 10.15
CA MET A 144 -15.69 6.46 10.77
C MET A 144 -14.39 7.25 10.48
N GLY A 145 -14.24 7.79 9.27
CA GLY A 145 -13.07 8.60 8.89
C GLY A 145 -13.15 10.08 9.32
N LYS A 146 -14.34 10.57 9.68
CA LYS A 146 -14.58 11.94 10.12
C LYS A 146 -15.77 11.95 11.09
N PRO A 147 -15.53 11.78 12.39
CA PRO A 147 -16.59 11.69 13.41
C PRO A 147 -17.54 12.89 13.46
N ASP A 148 -17.03 14.08 13.10
CA ASP A 148 -17.78 15.34 13.10
C ASP A 148 -18.53 15.61 11.76
N ALA A 149 -18.62 14.62 10.88
CA ALA A 149 -19.36 14.77 9.63
C ALA A 149 -20.88 14.92 9.91
N THR A 150 -21.48 15.95 9.34
CA THR A 150 -22.93 16.25 9.41
C THR A 150 -23.66 15.69 8.22
#